data_c55c6df1c463d0d50c36f56bb658b1a2
#
_entry.id   c55c6df1c463d0d50c36f56bb658b1a2
#
_cell.length_a   1.000
_cell.length_b   1.000
_cell.length_c   1.000
_cell.angle_alpha   90.00
_cell.angle_beta   90.00
_cell.angle_gamma   90.00
#
_symmetry.space_group_name_H-M   'P 1'
#
loop_
_entity.id
_entity.type
_entity.pdbx_description
1 polymer ?
#
loop_
_entity_poly.entity_id
_entity_poly.type
_entity_poly.pdbx_seq_one_letter_code
_entity_poly.pdbx_strand_id
1 'polypeptide(L)'
;MEAFIVLIKLLCAHLCSDFIFQTDAINNGKRKSGSKGFGYLILHSMIHAIVAYLFVAEWCCWQIPVVILVSHFLIDMIKCKLHKDSLTIFLTDQFAHIIVIGLLWFFLYGEKIELSFMACPCSSKVWFVGMAYILMLKPSSILLSLFLDKWTPASQNTQSLPNAGQW
;
A
#
# COMPACT_ATOMS: atom_id res chain seq x y z
N MET A 1 -15.83 11.30 -14.46
CA MET A 1 -15.69 10.00 -13.73
C MET A 1 -16.33 10.18 -12.36
N GLU A 2 -17.06 9.19 -11.86
CA GLU A 2 -17.68 9.31 -10.53
C GLU A 2 -16.56 9.41 -9.47
N ALA A 3 -16.66 10.41 -8.61
CA ALA A 3 -15.64 10.70 -7.59
C ALA A 3 -15.27 9.47 -6.74
N PHE A 4 -16.26 8.66 -6.38
CA PHE A 4 -16.08 7.47 -5.59
C PHE A 4 -15.25 6.36 -6.27
N ILE A 5 -15.40 6.22 -7.60
CA ILE A 5 -14.59 5.25 -8.37
C ILE A 5 -13.11 5.65 -8.34
N VAL A 6 -12.80 6.94 -8.36
CA VAL A 6 -11.41 7.42 -8.26
C VAL A 6 -10.79 7.02 -6.92
N LEU A 7 -11.54 7.15 -5.81
CA LEU A 7 -11.06 6.71 -4.50
C LEU A 7 -10.71 5.21 -4.49
N ILE A 8 -11.62 4.38 -5.01
CA ILE A 8 -11.39 2.93 -5.06
C ILE A 8 -10.16 2.61 -5.92
N LYS A 9 -10.01 3.26 -7.06
CA LYS A 9 -8.84 3.10 -7.94
C LYS A 9 -7.54 3.47 -7.25
N LEU A 10 -7.51 4.58 -6.49
CA LEU A 10 -6.35 5.01 -5.71
C LEU A 10 -6.00 3.99 -4.61
N LEU A 11 -7.00 3.47 -3.88
CA LEU A 11 -6.80 2.44 -2.88
C LEU A 11 -6.32 1.13 -3.50
N CYS A 12 -6.88 0.69 -4.62
CA CYS A 12 -6.42 -0.47 -5.35
C CYS A 12 -4.97 -0.29 -5.83
N ALA A 13 -4.62 0.88 -6.36
CA ALA A 13 -3.27 1.19 -6.80
C ALA A 13 -2.26 1.10 -5.65
N HIS A 14 -2.61 1.65 -4.49
CA HIS A 14 -1.79 1.57 -3.28
C HIS A 14 -1.57 0.11 -2.85
N LEU A 15 -2.65 -0.67 -2.72
CA LEU A 15 -2.54 -2.09 -2.36
C LEU A 15 -1.73 -2.91 -3.36
N CYS A 16 -1.93 -2.68 -4.68
CA CYS A 16 -1.12 -3.34 -5.71
C CYS A 16 0.36 -3.00 -5.56
N SER A 17 0.68 -1.72 -5.32
CA SER A 17 2.07 -1.27 -5.21
C SER A 17 2.77 -1.83 -3.97
N ASP A 18 2.09 -1.87 -2.82
CA ASP A 18 2.67 -2.38 -1.58
C ASP A 18 2.74 -3.92 -1.53
N PHE A 19 1.76 -4.62 -2.09
CA PHE A 19 1.66 -6.06 -1.87
C PHE A 19 2.00 -6.90 -3.11
N ILE A 20 1.92 -6.34 -4.33
CA ILE A 20 2.25 -7.05 -5.56
C ILE A 20 3.59 -6.58 -6.12
N PHE A 21 3.79 -5.25 -6.23
CA PHE A 21 4.99 -4.70 -6.86
C PHE A 21 6.15 -4.47 -5.89
N GLN A 22 5.91 -4.43 -4.58
CA GLN A 22 6.97 -4.39 -3.59
C GLN A 22 7.61 -5.78 -3.44
N THR A 23 8.71 -6.01 -4.16
CA THR A 23 9.51 -7.23 -4.04
C THR A 23 10.34 -7.23 -2.74
N ASP A 24 10.82 -8.42 -2.32
CA ASP A 24 11.72 -8.53 -1.18
C ASP A 24 13.02 -7.74 -1.37
N ALA A 25 13.50 -7.63 -2.62
CA ALA A 25 14.66 -6.81 -2.95
C ALA A 25 14.43 -5.33 -2.64
N ILE A 26 13.25 -4.80 -2.96
CA ILE A 26 12.86 -3.40 -2.67
C ILE A 26 12.69 -3.24 -1.15
N ASN A 27 11.95 -4.14 -0.50
CA ASN A 27 11.68 -4.06 0.94
C ASN A 27 12.97 -4.10 1.76
N ASN A 28 13.87 -5.04 1.47
CA ASN A 28 15.18 -5.13 2.13
C ASN A 28 16.10 -3.98 1.71
N GLY A 29 15.96 -3.51 0.47
CA GLY A 29 16.73 -2.39 -0.08
C GLY A 29 16.47 -1.08 0.66
N LYS A 30 15.21 -0.76 0.95
CA LYS A 30 14.79 0.45 1.68
C LYS A 30 15.41 0.58 3.07
N ARG A 31 15.76 -0.54 3.70
CA ARG A 31 16.37 -0.59 5.05
C ARG A 31 17.88 -0.40 5.05
N LYS A 32 18.52 -0.37 3.88
CA LYS A 32 19.97 -0.16 3.77
C LYS A 32 20.33 1.28 4.09
N SER A 33 21.50 1.47 4.70
CA SER A 33 22.03 2.80 5.01
C SER A 33 22.55 3.54 3.76
N GLY A 34 22.50 4.87 3.80
CA GLY A 34 23.12 5.73 2.79
C GLY A 34 22.34 5.80 1.47
N SER A 35 23.05 6.12 0.38
CA SER A 35 22.47 6.38 -0.93
C SER A 35 21.70 5.19 -1.52
N LYS A 36 22.08 3.97 -1.19
CA LYS A 36 21.40 2.76 -1.66
C LYS A 36 19.98 2.66 -1.09
N GLY A 37 19.81 2.84 0.22
CA GLY A 37 18.49 2.83 0.86
C GLY A 37 17.60 3.93 0.33
N PHE A 38 18.16 5.13 0.17
CA PHE A 38 17.46 6.27 -0.42
C PHE A 38 16.97 5.99 -1.85
N GLY A 39 17.82 5.36 -2.68
CA GLY A 39 17.44 4.97 -4.05
C GLY A 39 16.27 3.98 -4.09
N TYR A 40 16.24 2.99 -3.18
CA TYR A 40 15.12 2.05 -3.09
C TYR A 40 13.83 2.70 -2.58
N LEU A 41 13.92 3.68 -1.67
CA LEU A 41 12.78 4.46 -1.23
C LEU A 41 12.16 5.26 -2.38
N ILE A 42 13.01 5.96 -3.17
CA ILE A 42 12.54 6.69 -4.36
C ILE A 42 11.90 5.72 -5.36
N LEU A 43 12.57 4.62 -5.69
CA LEU A 43 12.05 3.64 -6.64
C LEU A 43 10.66 3.14 -6.23
N HIS A 44 10.49 2.78 -4.95
CA HIS A 44 9.21 2.32 -4.44
C HIS A 44 8.13 3.40 -4.53
N SER A 45 8.43 4.63 -4.11
CA SER A 45 7.50 5.76 -4.20
C SER A 45 7.14 6.11 -5.65
N MET A 46 8.09 5.97 -6.59
CA MET A 46 7.81 6.13 -8.02
C MET A 46 6.84 5.05 -8.55
N ILE A 47 6.99 3.80 -8.11
CA ILE A 47 6.06 2.73 -8.48
C ILE A 47 4.64 3.10 -8.03
N HIS A 48 4.47 3.58 -6.79
CA HIS A 48 3.17 4.05 -6.30
C HIS A 48 2.59 5.17 -7.14
N ALA A 49 3.38 6.18 -7.45
CA ALA A 49 2.94 7.33 -8.25
C ALA A 49 2.51 6.91 -9.66
N ILE A 50 3.28 6.06 -10.31
CA ILE A 50 3.00 5.58 -11.66
C ILE A 50 1.72 4.71 -11.66
N VAL A 51 1.63 3.75 -10.74
CA VAL A 51 0.48 2.85 -10.68
C VAL A 51 -0.80 3.62 -10.34
N ALA A 52 -0.75 4.57 -9.41
CA ALA A 52 -1.89 5.42 -9.08
C ALA A 52 -2.35 6.24 -10.30
N TYR A 53 -1.42 6.83 -11.03
CA TYR A 53 -1.71 7.63 -12.23
C TYR A 53 -2.32 6.78 -13.36
N LEU A 54 -1.79 5.57 -13.57
CA LEU A 54 -2.33 4.62 -14.55
C LEU A 54 -3.73 4.12 -14.18
N PHE A 55 -3.99 3.84 -12.90
CA PHE A 55 -5.27 3.32 -12.45
C PHE A 55 -6.38 4.37 -12.52
N VAL A 56 -6.07 5.60 -12.12
CA VAL A 56 -7.01 6.71 -12.22
C VAL A 56 -7.29 7.06 -13.68
N ALA A 57 -6.24 7.08 -14.52
CA ALA A 57 -6.31 7.39 -15.94
C ALA A 57 -6.87 8.81 -16.25
N GLU A 58 -6.66 9.77 -15.34
CA GLU A 58 -6.97 11.18 -15.55
C GLU A 58 -5.69 11.96 -15.81
N TRP A 59 -5.24 11.98 -17.05
CA TRP A 59 -3.91 12.47 -17.46
C TRP A 59 -3.69 13.96 -17.21
N CYS A 60 -4.74 14.75 -17.05
CA CYS A 60 -4.64 16.16 -16.69
C CYS A 60 -4.40 16.40 -15.20
N CYS A 61 -4.64 15.42 -14.34
CA CYS A 61 -4.49 15.53 -12.88
C CYS A 61 -3.07 15.15 -12.43
N TRP A 62 -2.07 15.94 -12.82
CA TRP A 62 -0.66 15.73 -12.44
C TRP A 62 -0.41 15.80 -10.93
N GLN A 63 -1.35 16.38 -10.17
CA GLN A 63 -1.29 16.44 -8.70
C GLN A 63 -1.30 15.05 -8.08
N ILE A 64 -2.01 14.08 -8.68
CA ILE A 64 -2.11 12.71 -8.16
C ILE A 64 -0.72 12.06 -8.05
N PRO A 65 0.04 11.88 -9.13
CA PRO A 65 1.35 11.22 -9.01
C PRO A 65 2.33 12.00 -8.15
N VAL A 66 2.31 13.34 -8.16
CA VAL A 66 3.23 14.16 -7.37
C VAL A 66 2.94 14.02 -5.87
N VAL A 67 1.68 14.15 -5.45
CA VAL A 67 1.32 14.03 -4.03
C VAL A 67 1.58 12.60 -3.53
N ILE A 68 1.22 11.57 -4.30
CA ILE A 68 1.49 10.19 -3.94
C ILE A 68 3.00 9.93 -3.82
N LEU A 69 3.80 10.40 -4.79
CA LEU A 69 5.26 10.25 -4.74
C LEU A 69 5.85 10.81 -3.44
N VAL A 70 5.54 12.08 -3.17
CA VAL A 70 6.14 12.81 -2.04
C VAL A 70 5.67 12.25 -0.71
N SER A 71 4.35 12.05 -0.55
CA SER A 71 3.79 11.56 0.70
C SER A 71 4.24 10.12 1.02
N HIS A 72 4.22 9.24 0.02
CA HIS A 72 4.65 7.87 0.18
C HIS A 72 6.14 7.78 0.57
N PHE A 73 6.98 8.57 -0.11
CA PHE A 73 8.39 8.66 0.22
C PHE A 73 8.61 9.11 1.68
N LEU A 74 7.91 10.13 2.14
CA LEU A 74 8.06 10.67 3.51
C LEU A 74 7.60 9.66 4.56
N ILE A 75 6.45 9.03 4.38
CA ILE A 75 5.91 8.05 5.33
C ILE A 75 6.86 6.84 5.42
N ASP A 76 7.25 6.28 4.30
CA ASP A 76 8.17 5.14 4.24
C ASP A 76 9.55 5.47 4.83
N MET A 77 10.06 6.68 4.61
CA MET A 77 11.31 7.15 5.21
C MET A 77 11.23 7.18 6.74
N ILE A 78 10.10 7.62 7.30
CA ILE A 78 9.87 7.62 8.75
C ILE A 78 9.80 6.18 9.26
N LYS A 79 9.04 5.30 8.59
CA LYS A 79 8.92 3.88 8.92
C LYS A 79 10.29 3.18 8.96
N CYS A 80 11.13 3.41 7.95
CA CYS A 80 12.46 2.79 7.88
C CYS A 80 13.38 3.21 9.04
N LYS A 81 13.18 4.40 9.63
CA LYS A 81 13.94 4.85 10.81
C LYS A 81 13.52 4.15 12.10
N LEU A 82 12.33 3.59 12.18
CA LEU A 82 11.83 2.94 13.39
C LEU A 82 12.46 1.57 13.67
N HIS A 83 13.12 0.95 12.68
CA HIS A 83 13.89 -0.31 12.77
C HIS A 83 13.17 -1.48 13.47
N LYS A 84 11.85 -1.46 13.59
CA LYS A 84 11.05 -2.50 14.25
C LYS A 84 9.93 -2.95 13.32
N ASP A 85 9.81 -4.26 13.18
CA ASP A 85 8.64 -4.86 12.56
C ASP A 85 7.66 -5.23 13.66
N SER A 86 6.56 -4.50 13.74
CA SER A 86 5.46 -4.80 14.65
C SER A 86 4.14 -4.56 13.96
N LEU A 87 3.11 -5.28 14.41
CA LEU A 87 1.75 -5.09 13.92
C LEU A 87 1.31 -3.63 14.01
N THR A 88 1.63 -2.97 15.12
CA THR A 88 1.26 -1.56 15.33
C THR A 88 1.91 -0.65 14.29
N ILE A 89 3.21 -0.82 14.02
CA ILE A 89 3.92 -0.02 13.01
C ILE A 89 3.36 -0.28 11.62
N PHE A 90 3.09 -1.54 11.29
CA PHE A 90 2.47 -1.91 10.03
C PHE A 90 1.10 -1.25 9.84
N LEU A 91 0.21 -1.35 10.84
CA LEU A 91 -1.12 -0.74 10.77
C LEU A 91 -1.07 0.78 10.72
N THR A 92 -0.21 1.41 11.52
CA THR A 92 -0.02 2.88 11.52
C THR A 92 0.45 3.37 10.17
N ASP A 93 1.38 2.66 9.54
CA ASP A 93 1.91 2.95 8.23
C ASP A 93 0.80 2.88 7.15
N GLN A 94 0.05 1.77 7.10
CA GLN A 94 -1.05 1.62 6.17
C GLN A 94 -2.12 2.69 6.38
N PHE A 95 -2.44 3.02 7.63
CA PHE A 95 -3.43 4.04 7.97
C PHE A 95 -2.98 5.44 7.54
N ALA A 96 -1.69 5.77 7.71
CA ALA A 96 -1.15 7.05 7.25
C ALA A 96 -1.28 7.22 5.73
N HIS A 97 -0.99 6.18 4.95
CA HIS A 97 -1.16 6.20 3.49
C HIS A 97 -2.64 6.36 3.09
N ILE A 98 -3.56 5.64 3.76
CA ILE A 98 -4.99 5.74 3.49
C ILE A 98 -5.52 7.16 3.79
N ILE A 99 -5.07 7.78 4.88
CA ILE A 99 -5.44 9.18 5.20
C ILE A 99 -5.00 10.12 4.08
N VAL A 100 -3.75 10.02 3.62
CA VAL A 100 -3.23 10.88 2.55
C VAL A 100 -4.02 10.68 1.25
N ILE A 101 -4.32 9.44 0.89
CA ILE A 101 -5.14 9.11 -0.28
C ILE A 101 -6.55 9.72 -0.15
N GLY A 102 -7.16 9.58 1.03
CA GLY A 102 -8.47 10.16 1.31
C GLY A 102 -8.49 11.69 1.22
N LEU A 103 -7.47 12.34 1.79
CA LEU A 103 -7.31 13.79 1.70
C LEU A 103 -7.10 14.26 0.26
N LEU A 104 -6.20 13.62 -0.48
CA LEU A 104 -5.96 13.92 -1.89
C LEU A 104 -7.24 13.79 -2.71
N TRP A 105 -7.98 12.70 -2.53
CA TRP A 105 -9.25 12.47 -3.18
C TRP A 105 -10.28 13.54 -2.81
N PHE A 106 -10.40 13.88 -1.52
CA PHE A 106 -11.34 14.90 -1.05
C PHE A 106 -11.02 16.28 -1.63
N PHE A 107 -9.76 16.68 -1.69
CA PHE A 107 -9.36 17.97 -2.28
C PHE A 107 -9.61 18.05 -3.78
N LEU A 108 -9.43 16.95 -4.52
CA LEU A 108 -9.57 16.96 -5.97
C LEU A 108 -11.01 16.72 -6.45
N TYR A 109 -11.79 15.97 -5.68
CA TYR A 109 -13.09 15.46 -6.11
C TYR A 109 -14.23 15.73 -5.11
N GLY A 110 -13.96 16.33 -3.96
CA GLY A 110 -14.94 16.54 -2.89
C GLY A 110 -16.16 17.35 -3.32
N GLU A 111 -15.98 18.35 -4.17
CA GLU A 111 -17.11 19.15 -4.71
C GLU A 111 -17.98 18.37 -5.71
N LYS A 112 -17.50 17.26 -6.24
CA LYS A 112 -18.19 16.40 -7.21
C LYS A 112 -18.87 15.20 -6.56
N ILE A 113 -18.95 15.17 -5.24
CA ILE A 113 -19.67 14.13 -4.49
C ILE A 113 -21.15 14.43 -4.59
N GLU A 114 -21.77 14.06 -5.71
CA GLU A 114 -23.22 13.88 -5.74
C GLU A 114 -23.56 12.68 -4.87
N LEU A 115 -24.51 12.87 -3.95
CA LEU A 115 -25.00 11.85 -3.00
C LEU A 115 -25.74 10.69 -3.71
N SER A 116 -25.32 10.32 -4.90
CA SER A 116 -25.84 9.17 -5.63
C SER A 116 -25.22 7.87 -5.13
N PHE A 117 -25.40 7.60 -3.83
CA PHE A 117 -24.93 6.38 -3.17
C PHE A 117 -25.66 5.11 -3.67
N MET A 118 -26.68 5.24 -4.51
CA MET A 118 -27.57 4.15 -4.87
C MET A 118 -27.37 3.50 -6.24
N ALA A 119 -26.57 4.08 -7.12
CA ALA A 119 -26.28 3.49 -8.41
C ALA A 119 -24.79 3.12 -8.51
N CYS A 120 -24.43 1.95 -7.96
CA CYS A 120 -23.09 1.42 -8.14
C CYS A 120 -22.96 0.90 -9.58
N PRO A 121 -22.28 1.60 -10.51
CA PRO A 121 -22.16 1.14 -11.88
C PRO A 121 -21.40 -0.18 -11.92
N CYS A 122 -21.67 -1.00 -12.93
CA CYS A 122 -21.04 -2.32 -13.07
C CYS A 122 -19.49 -2.25 -13.05
N SER A 123 -18.92 -1.13 -13.52
CA SER A 123 -17.48 -0.89 -13.48
C SER A 123 -16.90 -0.77 -12.06
N SER A 124 -17.65 -0.26 -11.08
CA SER A 124 -17.18 -0.17 -9.71
C SER A 124 -17.08 -1.53 -9.03
N LYS A 125 -17.95 -2.48 -9.38
CA LYS A 125 -17.92 -3.86 -8.85
C LYS A 125 -16.60 -4.56 -9.14
N VAL A 126 -16.06 -4.37 -10.34
CA VAL A 126 -14.75 -4.97 -10.73
C VAL A 126 -13.63 -4.47 -9.82
N TRP A 127 -13.60 -3.17 -9.50
CA TRP A 127 -12.60 -2.59 -8.62
C TRP A 127 -12.75 -3.05 -7.18
N PHE A 128 -13.98 -3.19 -6.67
CA PHE A 128 -14.23 -3.75 -5.33
C PHE A 128 -13.79 -5.20 -5.22
N VAL A 129 -14.13 -6.03 -6.21
CA VAL A 129 -13.72 -7.43 -6.23
C VAL A 129 -12.20 -7.55 -6.33
N GLY A 130 -11.56 -6.75 -7.19
CA GLY A 130 -10.10 -6.70 -7.30
C GLY A 130 -9.44 -6.30 -5.98
N MET A 131 -9.95 -5.26 -5.30
CA MET A 131 -9.45 -4.83 -4.01
C MET A 131 -9.60 -5.92 -2.93
N ALA A 132 -10.77 -6.57 -2.86
CA ALA A 132 -11.00 -7.67 -1.94
C ALA A 132 -10.03 -8.83 -2.17
N TYR A 133 -9.77 -9.16 -3.43
CA TYR A 133 -8.84 -10.22 -3.80
C TYR A 133 -7.40 -9.88 -3.39
N ILE A 134 -6.95 -8.65 -3.62
CA ILE A 134 -5.61 -8.20 -3.20
C ILE A 134 -5.46 -8.24 -1.68
N LEU A 135 -6.49 -7.81 -0.93
CA LEU A 135 -6.51 -7.85 0.53
C LEU A 135 -6.41 -9.27 1.08
N MET A 136 -7.02 -10.25 0.39
CA MET A 136 -6.97 -11.66 0.81
C MET A 136 -5.63 -12.33 0.53
N LEU A 137 -4.88 -11.88 -0.48
CA LEU A 137 -3.65 -12.55 -0.91
C LEU A 137 -2.48 -12.31 0.06
N LYS A 138 -1.92 -11.11 0.06
CA LYS A 138 -0.70 -10.78 0.82
C LYS A 138 -0.94 -10.02 2.13
N PRO A 139 -1.81 -9.01 2.20
CA PRO A 139 -2.05 -8.29 3.45
C PRO A 139 -2.52 -9.19 4.59
N SER A 140 -3.44 -10.12 4.29
CA SER A 140 -3.96 -11.07 5.30
C SER A 140 -2.86 -12.00 5.84
N SER A 141 -1.97 -12.48 4.99
CA SER A 141 -0.88 -13.36 5.41
C SER A 141 0.17 -12.61 6.26
N ILE A 142 0.52 -11.37 5.89
CA ILE A 142 1.42 -10.52 6.68
C ILE A 142 0.78 -10.19 8.04
N LEU A 143 -0.49 -9.81 8.02
CA LEU A 143 -1.24 -9.49 9.24
C LEU A 143 -1.28 -10.70 10.19
N LEU A 144 -1.56 -11.88 9.64
CA LEU A 144 -1.61 -13.13 10.40
C LEU A 144 -0.24 -13.48 10.98
N SER A 145 0.84 -13.37 10.21
CA SER A 145 2.19 -13.64 10.71
C SER A 145 2.58 -12.70 11.86
N LEU A 146 2.34 -11.39 11.71
CA LEU A 146 2.62 -10.40 12.75
C LEU A 146 1.74 -10.57 14.00
N PHE A 147 0.53 -11.08 13.83
CA PHE A 147 -0.36 -11.40 14.93
C PHE A 147 0.12 -12.65 15.68
N LEU A 148 0.50 -13.70 14.95
CA LEU A 148 0.97 -14.96 15.53
C LEU A 148 2.33 -14.82 16.21
N ASP A 149 3.23 -13.98 15.71
CA ASP A 149 4.53 -13.70 16.35
C ASP A 149 4.40 -13.21 17.78
N LYS A 150 3.27 -12.55 18.10
CA LYS A 150 2.96 -12.12 19.46
C LYS A 150 2.57 -13.29 20.39
N TRP A 151 2.05 -14.39 19.84
CA TRP A 151 1.47 -15.51 20.59
C TRP A 151 2.34 -16.77 20.54
N THR A 152 3.28 -16.90 19.61
CA THR A 152 4.27 -17.98 19.60
C THR A 152 5.39 -17.61 20.56
N PRO A 153 5.48 -18.28 21.73
CA PRO A 153 6.66 -18.13 22.56
C PRO A 153 7.86 -18.59 21.74
N ALA A 154 8.94 -17.81 21.79
CA ALA A 154 10.20 -18.20 21.18
C ALA A 154 10.58 -19.59 21.71
N SER A 155 10.25 -20.62 20.97
CA SER A 155 10.74 -21.97 21.25
C SER A 155 12.24 -21.97 20.93
N GLN A 156 13.04 -21.70 21.95
CA GLN A 156 14.44 -22.05 21.93
C GLN A 156 14.50 -23.57 21.71
N ASN A 157 15.19 -23.97 20.67
CA ASN A 157 15.48 -25.34 20.27
C ASN A 157 14.33 -26.11 19.58
N THR A 158 14.14 -25.83 18.32
CA THR A 158 13.90 -26.90 17.36
C THR A 158 14.85 -26.72 16.18
N GLN A 159 15.75 -27.68 16.05
CA GLN A 159 16.53 -27.92 14.85
C GLN A 159 15.59 -27.74 13.64
N SER A 160 16.06 -26.91 12.71
CA SER A 160 15.47 -26.65 11.42
C SER A 160 14.59 -27.79 10.90
N LEU A 161 13.27 -27.59 10.94
CA LEU A 161 12.44 -28.24 9.95
C LEU A 161 12.86 -27.69 8.59
N PRO A 162 13.27 -28.53 7.64
CA PRO A 162 13.61 -28.06 6.31
C PRO A 162 12.39 -27.34 5.71
N ASN A 163 12.63 -26.17 5.14
CA ASN A 163 11.66 -25.26 4.53
C ASN A 163 10.51 -25.99 3.84
N ALA A 164 9.41 -26.19 4.54
CA ALA A 164 8.14 -26.52 3.94
C ALA A 164 7.58 -25.20 3.34
N GLY A 165 7.88 -24.95 2.08
CA GLY A 165 7.41 -23.74 1.40
C GLY A 165 8.26 -23.21 0.25
N GLN A 166 9.30 -23.91 -0.16
CA GLN A 166 9.94 -23.67 -1.46
C GLN A 166 9.25 -24.54 -2.51
N TRP A 167 8.18 -23.98 -3.09
CA TRP A 167 7.58 -24.45 -4.36
C TRP A 167 7.46 -23.26 -5.29
#